data_9c8efc6bf89ede98e9362ceb2e919c07
#
_entry.id   9c8efc6bf89ede98e9362ceb2e919c07
#
_cell.length_a   1.000
_cell.length_b   1.000
_cell.length_c   1.000
_cell.angle_alpha   90.00
_cell.angle_beta   90.00
_cell.angle_gamma   90.00
#
_symmetry.space_group_name_H-M   'P 1'
#
loop_
_entity.id
_entity.type
_entity.pdbx_description
1 polymer ?
#
loop_
_entity_poly.entity_id
_entity_poly.type
_entity_poly.pdbx_seq_one_letter_code
_entity_poly.pdbx_strand_id
1 'polypeptide(L)'
;YTCIDETAPVINILHAQSITLVTYIDWTDDMGEYCEFRDRVKNKDTFALLDKCINRVKCADITEEPVSLGHDNIELKLGGGYSGEFANEELLDLQKNEHDIIPQLLERLYYNGLYGMQACAGTTAPRLSGLWVGEWNLLWRSAYTMDANVNIQVSGINSSGLYEAGAGYMWFILRQIPDWVNNAAMVYGMKDAVLIPVNTDGHRAMMVEYDINYPFQYWNAGAGWMLIPIYEFLQTYGDAVITTDDVALIKMYGKDTFDVRKDVYEPLLKKTYNFWKQIGNPEYYTDTDGNARYEKGKCSLNESEHYLIIPSFSPENKPFGYHSAITANAAMDISAAKDVINMYTEMLNYTKVDGYEQAVSEAEALLRMLPDFMYDESGAVKEWSMKEYGENNAHRHISHLYPAWPALQTQHDSKLASACRQAIINRNHENKGKDDTASHGWIHKALVEARLKNADAVYDTLNLLVHSDIFYTTLFTDHNTDRSKGVYC
;
A
#
# COMPACT_ATOMS: atom_id res chain seq x y z
N TYR A 1 23.43 14.75 -39.61
CA TYR A 1 23.52 13.71 -38.57
C TYR A 1 24.86 13.75 -37.94
N THR A 2 24.82 13.92 -36.69
CA THR A 2 25.95 14.18 -36.04
C THR A 2 26.25 13.31 -34.86
N CYS A 3 27.46 13.10 -34.72
CA CYS A 3 28.13 12.29 -33.74
C CYS A 3 27.54 12.55 -32.37
N ILE A 4 27.03 11.51 -31.75
CA ILE A 4 26.87 11.48 -30.29
C ILE A 4 28.28 11.36 -29.75
N ASP A 5 28.78 12.41 -29.15
CA ASP A 5 29.99 12.29 -28.34
C ASP A 5 29.60 11.55 -27.05
N GLU A 6 30.06 10.31 -26.92
CA GLU A 6 29.78 9.48 -25.73
C GLU A 6 30.41 10.08 -24.46
N THR A 7 31.31 11.04 -24.60
CA THR A 7 31.96 11.73 -23.48
C THR A 7 31.28 13.03 -23.08
N ALA A 8 30.42 13.58 -23.92
CA ALA A 8 29.64 14.78 -23.65
C ALA A 8 28.23 14.62 -24.24
N PRO A 9 27.17 14.55 -23.46
CA PRO A 9 25.80 14.33 -23.94
C PRO A 9 25.25 15.62 -24.61
N VAL A 10 25.93 16.11 -25.62
CA VAL A 10 25.57 17.31 -26.38
C VAL A 10 25.31 16.94 -27.85
N ILE A 11 24.11 17.27 -28.31
CA ILE A 11 23.77 17.17 -29.73
C ILE A 11 24.03 18.51 -30.38
N ASN A 12 25.03 18.58 -31.26
CA ASN A 12 25.30 19.77 -32.05
C ASN A 12 24.54 19.71 -33.39
N ILE A 13 23.64 20.66 -33.61
CA ILE A 13 22.85 20.76 -34.82
C ILE A 13 23.20 22.07 -35.53
N LEU A 14 23.73 21.94 -36.75
CA LEU A 14 24.14 23.07 -37.57
C LEU A 14 23.23 23.15 -38.79
N HIS A 15 22.73 24.34 -39.09
CA HIS A 15 21.97 24.66 -40.29
C HIS A 15 20.65 23.88 -40.49
N ALA A 16 19.95 23.49 -39.42
CA ALA A 16 18.66 22.84 -39.52
C ALA A 16 17.52 23.88 -39.60
N GLN A 17 16.54 23.63 -40.47
CA GLN A 17 15.30 24.46 -40.56
C GLN A 17 14.27 24.02 -39.52
N SER A 18 14.34 22.77 -39.07
CA SER A 18 13.50 22.22 -37.99
C SER A 18 14.23 21.08 -37.30
N ILE A 19 13.89 20.83 -36.04
CA ILE A 19 14.43 19.78 -35.23
C ILE A 19 13.25 19.02 -34.62
N THR A 20 13.26 17.70 -34.77
CA THR A 20 12.35 16.80 -34.04
C THR A 20 13.19 15.95 -33.10
N LEU A 21 12.93 16.08 -31.81
CA LEU A 21 13.55 15.26 -30.78
C LEU A 21 12.57 14.17 -30.34
N VAL A 22 12.99 12.91 -30.49
CA VAL A 22 12.24 11.76 -29.99
C VAL A 22 13.05 11.12 -28.88
N THR A 23 12.49 11.07 -27.67
CA THR A 23 13.10 10.40 -26.54
C THR A 23 12.43 9.04 -26.35
N TYR A 24 13.22 7.99 -26.38
CA TYR A 24 12.78 6.65 -26.05
C TYR A 24 13.45 6.22 -24.73
N ILE A 25 12.64 5.81 -23.78
CA ILE A 25 13.11 5.38 -22.47
C ILE A 25 12.67 3.92 -22.28
N ASP A 26 13.61 3.09 -21.94
CA ASP A 26 13.41 1.69 -21.53
C ASP A 26 14.49 1.35 -20.51
N TRP A 27 14.40 0.20 -19.89
CA TRP A 27 15.40 -0.22 -18.92
C TRP A 27 15.67 -1.73 -19.04
N THR A 28 16.84 -2.14 -18.58
CA THR A 28 17.23 -3.55 -18.44
C THR A 28 18.28 -3.67 -17.34
N ASP A 29 18.27 -4.76 -16.62
CA ASP A 29 19.28 -5.12 -15.62
C ASP A 29 20.41 -6.00 -16.19
N ASP A 30 20.30 -6.40 -17.44
CA ASP A 30 21.30 -7.21 -18.15
C ASP A 30 22.06 -6.36 -19.18
N MET A 31 23.39 -6.32 -19.05
CA MET A 31 24.27 -5.60 -19.99
C MET A 31 24.25 -6.20 -21.40
N GLY A 32 23.97 -7.49 -21.53
CA GLY A 32 23.78 -8.13 -22.85
C GLY A 32 22.49 -7.65 -23.51
N GLU A 33 21.39 -7.62 -22.75
CA GLU A 33 20.12 -7.07 -23.20
C GLU A 33 20.21 -5.57 -23.49
N TYR A 34 21.03 -4.81 -22.76
CA TYR A 34 21.29 -3.40 -23.05
C TYR A 34 21.86 -3.18 -24.46
N CYS A 35 22.80 -4.00 -24.89
CA CYS A 35 23.36 -3.92 -26.24
C CYS A 35 22.32 -4.25 -27.30
N GLU A 36 21.50 -5.28 -27.10
CA GLU A 36 20.40 -5.63 -27.99
C GLU A 36 19.32 -4.52 -28.00
N PHE A 37 18.99 -3.96 -26.85
CA PHE A 37 18.09 -2.83 -26.72
C PHE A 37 18.59 -1.62 -27.51
N ARG A 38 19.84 -1.22 -27.30
CA ARG A 38 20.47 -0.12 -28.04
C ARG A 38 20.38 -0.31 -29.54
N ASP A 39 20.64 -1.53 -30.03
CA ASP A 39 20.60 -1.82 -31.45
C ASP A 39 19.17 -1.89 -32.00
N ARG A 40 18.19 -2.34 -31.19
CA ARG A 40 16.76 -2.25 -31.51
C ARG A 40 16.32 -0.78 -31.65
N VAL A 41 16.71 0.08 -30.73
CA VAL A 41 16.36 1.51 -30.77
C VAL A 41 16.95 2.22 -31.99
N LYS A 42 18.20 1.93 -32.32
CA LYS A 42 18.87 2.49 -33.51
C LYS A 42 18.17 2.13 -34.83
N ASN A 43 17.52 0.97 -34.88
CA ASN A 43 16.85 0.45 -36.07
C ASN A 43 15.34 0.71 -36.08
N LYS A 44 14.75 1.34 -35.05
CA LYS A 44 13.33 1.69 -35.03
C LYS A 44 13.05 2.88 -35.95
N ASP A 45 11.96 2.75 -36.70
CA ASP A 45 11.37 3.91 -37.39
C ASP A 45 10.73 4.84 -36.32
N THR A 46 11.51 5.85 -35.94
CA THR A 46 11.13 6.84 -34.93
C THR A 46 9.90 7.67 -35.34
N PHE A 47 9.67 7.84 -36.63
CA PHE A 47 8.48 8.57 -37.10
C PHE A 47 7.22 7.70 -36.97
N ALA A 48 7.29 6.42 -37.31
CA ALA A 48 6.17 5.49 -37.10
C ALA A 48 5.82 5.33 -35.61
N LEU A 49 6.82 5.35 -34.71
CA LEU A 49 6.59 5.38 -33.27
C LEU A 49 5.95 6.68 -32.80
N LEU A 50 6.41 7.82 -33.29
CA LEU A 50 5.84 9.11 -32.97
C LEU A 50 4.40 9.22 -33.45
N ASP A 51 4.10 8.79 -34.69
CA ASP A 51 2.75 8.74 -35.23
C ASP A 51 1.84 7.82 -34.40
N LYS A 52 2.35 6.68 -33.94
CA LYS A 52 1.62 5.79 -33.04
C LYS A 52 1.32 6.45 -31.69
N CYS A 53 2.27 7.18 -31.11
CA CYS A 53 2.07 7.92 -29.88
C CYS A 53 1.09 9.08 -30.06
N ILE A 54 1.24 9.87 -31.14
CA ILE A 54 0.33 10.96 -31.48
C ILE A 54 -1.10 10.44 -31.73
N ASN A 55 -1.23 9.32 -32.43
CA ASN A 55 -2.53 8.72 -32.67
C ASN A 55 -3.15 8.15 -31.37
N ARG A 56 -2.36 7.61 -30.46
CA ARG A 56 -2.86 7.24 -29.12
C ARG A 56 -3.35 8.45 -28.33
N VAL A 57 -2.60 9.56 -28.36
CA VAL A 57 -3.01 10.81 -27.68
C VAL A 57 -4.23 11.43 -28.38
N LYS A 58 -4.33 11.38 -29.70
CA LYS A 58 -5.50 11.88 -30.44
C LYS A 58 -6.74 10.99 -30.30
N CYS A 59 -6.56 9.68 -30.13
CA CYS A 59 -7.66 8.77 -29.83
C CYS A 59 -8.13 8.88 -28.37
N ALA A 60 -7.27 9.39 -27.49
CA ALA A 60 -7.65 9.86 -26.17
C ALA A 60 -8.07 11.33 -26.32
N ASP A 61 -9.17 11.60 -27.02
CA ASP A 61 -9.74 12.93 -27.10
C ASP A 61 -10.32 13.28 -25.73
N ILE A 62 -9.52 14.05 -24.98
CA ILE A 62 -9.75 14.41 -23.57
C ILE A 62 -10.97 15.35 -23.44
N THR A 63 -11.59 15.73 -24.57
CA THR A 63 -12.59 16.80 -24.60
C THR A 63 -14.05 16.32 -24.63
N GLU A 64 -14.36 15.06 -24.93
CA GLU A 64 -15.76 14.68 -25.14
C GLU A 64 -16.24 13.41 -24.39
N GLU A 65 -15.36 12.52 -23.92
CA GLU A 65 -15.75 11.45 -23.01
C GLU A 65 -14.59 11.10 -22.07
N PRO A 66 -14.84 10.81 -20.79
CA PRO A 66 -13.81 10.21 -19.95
C PRO A 66 -13.34 8.94 -20.64
N VAL A 67 -12.03 8.78 -20.78
CA VAL A 67 -11.40 7.60 -21.39
C VAL A 67 -12.10 6.38 -20.83
N SER A 68 -12.89 5.70 -21.65
CA SER A 68 -13.47 4.41 -21.29
C SER A 68 -12.31 3.45 -21.11
N LEU A 69 -12.00 3.12 -19.88
CA LEU A 69 -10.86 2.31 -19.47
C LEU A 69 -11.23 0.82 -19.45
N GLY A 70 -12.01 0.41 -20.41
CA GLY A 70 -12.35 -0.99 -20.64
C GLY A 70 -13.40 -1.57 -19.68
N HIS A 71 -13.61 -0.93 -18.53
CA HIS A 71 -14.64 -1.27 -17.55
C HIS A 71 -15.33 0.02 -17.07
N ASP A 72 -16.60 -0.05 -16.73
CA ASP A 72 -17.38 1.08 -16.27
C ASP A 72 -16.81 1.61 -14.94
N ASN A 73 -16.18 2.78 -14.98
CA ASN A 73 -15.70 3.48 -13.79
C ASN A 73 -16.90 3.99 -12.98
N ILE A 74 -16.72 4.07 -11.67
CA ILE A 74 -17.74 4.68 -10.82
C ILE A 74 -17.71 6.19 -11.03
N GLU A 75 -18.84 6.73 -11.47
CA GLU A 75 -19.03 8.17 -11.64
C GLU A 75 -19.41 8.81 -10.29
N LEU A 76 -18.68 9.87 -9.92
CA LEU A 76 -18.99 10.67 -8.76
C LEU A 76 -19.61 12.00 -9.21
N LYS A 77 -20.88 12.21 -8.84
CA LYS A 77 -21.60 13.49 -9.01
C LYS A 77 -22.23 13.88 -7.69
N LEU A 78 -21.71 14.90 -7.05
CA LEU A 78 -22.20 15.40 -5.78
C LEU A 78 -23.34 16.40 -5.96
N GLY A 79 -23.36 17.08 -7.10
CA GLY A 79 -24.35 18.14 -7.39
C GLY A 79 -24.16 19.38 -6.51
N GLY A 80 -24.89 20.44 -6.81
CA GLY A 80 -24.79 21.71 -6.08
C GLY A 80 -23.51 22.49 -6.43
N GLY A 81 -23.25 23.55 -5.68
CA GLY A 81 -22.10 24.40 -5.87
C GLY A 81 -22.22 25.37 -7.03
N TYR A 82 -21.09 25.76 -7.59
CA TYR A 82 -21.02 26.77 -8.64
C TYR A 82 -21.36 26.20 -10.02
N SER A 83 -22.03 27.00 -10.85
CA SER A 83 -22.26 26.66 -12.25
C SER A 83 -21.13 27.25 -13.11
N GLY A 84 -20.49 26.43 -13.90
CA GLY A 84 -19.42 26.86 -14.82
C GLY A 84 -18.27 25.87 -14.89
N GLU A 85 -17.38 26.11 -15.84
CA GLU A 85 -16.10 25.44 -15.96
C GLU A 85 -15.05 26.24 -15.21
N PHE A 86 -14.31 25.58 -14.34
CA PHE A 86 -13.27 26.19 -13.52
C PHE A 86 -11.93 25.49 -13.74
N ALA A 87 -10.86 26.26 -13.80
CA ALA A 87 -9.51 25.72 -13.67
C ALA A 87 -9.25 25.26 -12.22
N ASN A 88 -8.24 24.43 -12.03
CA ASN A 88 -7.90 23.94 -10.68
C ASN A 88 -7.54 25.09 -9.74
N GLU A 89 -6.80 26.08 -10.25
CA GLU A 89 -6.41 27.30 -9.53
C GLU A 89 -7.64 28.05 -9.01
N GLU A 90 -8.65 28.20 -9.88
CA GLU A 90 -9.89 28.90 -9.54
C GLU A 90 -10.68 28.16 -8.46
N LEU A 91 -10.79 26.83 -8.55
CA LEU A 91 -11.45 26.02 -7.53
C LEU A 91 -10.71 26.08 -6.18
N LEU A 92 -9.39 26.02 -6.19
CA LEU A 92 -8.58 26.13 -4.97
C LEU A 92 -8.71 27.53 -4.34
N ASP A 93 -8.73 28.59 -5.15
CA ASP A 93 -8.92 29.95 -4.65
C ASP A 93 -10.34 30.20 -4.13
N LEU A 94 -11.37 29.66 -4.79
CA LEU A 94 -12.75 29.72 -4.31
C LEU A 94 -12.86 28.99 -2.94
N GLN A 95 -12.27 27.80 -2.82
CA GLN A 95 -12.33 27.01 -1.58
C GLN A 95 -11.78 27.78 -0.37
N LYS A 96 -10.76 28.61 -0.54
CA LYS A 96 -10.18 29.41 0.56
C LYS A 96 -11.19 30.36 1.20
N ASN A 97 -12.24 30.77 0.46
CA ASN A 97 -13.24 31.72 0.90
C ASN A 97 -14.55 31.05 1.34
N GLU A 98 -14.70 29.77 1.11
CA GLU A 98 -15.86 28.98 1.54
C GLU A 98 -15.60 28.33 2.89
N HIS A 99 -16.64 28.06 3.65
CA HIS A 99 -16.54 27.33 4.92
C HIS A 99 -16.65 25.82 4.71
N ASP A 100 -17.51 25.43 3.78
CA ASP A 100 -17.78 24.04 3.46
C ASP A 100 -17.01 23.60 2.20
N ILE A 101 -16.88 22.30 2.02
CA ILE A 101 -16.21 21.74 0.82
C ILE A 101 -17.01 22.10 -0.43
N ILE A 102 -16.34 22.69 -1.40
CA ILE A 102 -16.94 22.93 -2.74
C ILE A 102 -17.10 21.56 -3.43
N PRO A 103 -18.33 21.15 -3.80
CA PRO A 103 -18.56 19.85 -4.43
C PRO A 103 -17.72 19.61 -5.69
N GLN A 104 -17.57 20.63 -6.56
CA GLN A 104 -16.76 20.54 -7.76
C GLN A 104 -15.28 20.29 -7.49
N LEU A 105 -14.73 20.84 -6.40
CA LEU A 105 -13.34 20.55 -6.02
C LEU A 105 -13.20 19.11 -5.58
N LEU A 106 -14.14 18.58 -4.81
CA LEU A 106 -14.11 17.19 -4.35
C LEU A 106 -14.27 16.21 -5.54
N GLU A 107 -15.20 16.49 -6.45
CA GLU A 107 -15.34 15.73 -7.70
C GLU A 107 -14.04 15.78 -8.54
N ARG A 108 -13.42 16.95 -8.66
CA ARG A 108 -12.17 17.13 -9.39
C ARG A 108 -11.02 16.34 -8.74
N LEU A 109 -10.92 16.34 -7.41
CA LEU A 109 -9.94 15.55 -6.67
C LEU A 109 -10.13 14.05 -6.89
N TYR A 110 -11.38 13.57 -6.91
CA TYR A 110 -11.70 12.18 -7.20
C TYR A 110 -11.23 11.78 -8.60
N TYR A 111 -11.60 12.52 -9.64
CA TYR A 111 -11.20 12.19 -11.01
C TYR A 111 -9.70 12.37 -11.25
N ASN A 112 -9.06 13.33 -10.60
CA ASN A 112 -7.61 13.47 -10.63
C ASN A 112 -6.90 12.28 -9.99
N GLY A 113 -7.43 11.76 -8.89
CA GLY A 113 -6.96 10.54 -8.26
C GLY A 113 -7.09 9.31 -9.16
N LEU A 114 -8.23 9.14 -9.83
CA LEU A 114 -8.44 8.07 -10.81
C LEU A 114 -7.42 8.17 -11.96
N TYR A 115 -7.27 9.35 -12.54
CA TYR A 115 -6.29 9.60 -13.60
C TYR A 115 -4.86 9.30 -13.13
N GLY A 116 -4.49 9.79 -11.95
CA GLY A 116 -3.17 9.53 -11.36
C GLY A 116 -2.89 8.03 -11.17
N MET A 117 -3.88 7.29 -10.65
CA MET A 117 -3.77 5.83 -10.50
C MET A 117 -3.55 5.12 -11.83
N GLN A 118 -4.33 5.45 -12.85
CA GLN A 118 -4.20 4.85 -14.17
C GLN A 118 -2.87 5.16 -14.83
N ALA A 119 -2.41 6.39 -14.71
CA ALA A 119 -1.14 6.83 -15.27
C ALA A 119 0.07 6.16 -14.58
N CYS A 120 -0.06 5.79 -13.29
CA CYS A 120 1.00 5.17 -12.51
C CYS A 120 0.98 3.64 -12.55
N ALA A 121 -0.17 3.02 -12.77
CA ALA A 121 -0.45 1.62 -12.41
C ALA A 121 -0.52 0.65 -13.61
N GLY A 122 0.14 0.91 -14.73
CA GLY A 122 0.10 0.02 -15.92
C GLY A 122 0.60 -1.39 -15.62
N THR A 123 1.91 -1.56 -15.46
CA THR A 123 2.57 -2.83 -15.14
C THR A 123 3.06 -2.91 -13.70
N THR A 124 2.72 -1.92 -12.86
CA THR A 124 3.25 -1.76 -11.50
C THR A 124 2.23 -1.04 -10.62
N ALA A 125 2.51 -0.92 -9.33
CA ALA A 125 1.80 -0.05 -8.40
C ALA A 125 2.32 1.39 -8.49
N PRO A 126 1.59 2.40 -7.96
CA PRO A 126 2.14 3.74 -7.78
C PRO A 126 3.24 3.72 -6.73
N ARG A 127 4.31 4.49 -6.97
CA ARG A 127 5.37 4.69 -5.98
C ARG A 127 5.15 5.99 -5.21
N LEU A 128 5.95 6.22 -4.18
CA LEU A 128 5.77 7.32 -3.20
C LEU A 128 5.48 8.68 -3.83
N SER A 129 6.18 9.06 -4.88
CA SER A 129 6.03 10.36 -5.54
C SER A 129 5.36 10.26 -6.92
N GLY A 130 4.72 9.16 -7.25
CA GLY A 130 4.14 8.92 -8.58
C GLY A 130 5.20 8.86 -9.69
N LEU A 131 4.76 9.08 -10.93
CA LEU A 131 5.66 9.11 -12.10
C LEU A 131 6.29 10.49 -12.34
N TRP A 132 5.63 11.54 -11.89
CA TRP A 132 6.02 12.93 -12.18
C TRP A 132 6.87 13.50 -11.06
N VAL A 133 8.13 13.13 -11.09
CA VAL A 133 9.08 13.62 -10.10
C VAL A 133 9.98 14.65 -10.75
N GLY A 134 9.96 15.88 -10.25
CA GLY A 134 10.72 17.00 -10.79
C GLY A 134 12.20 17.03 -10.38
N GLU A 135 12.66 16.11 -9.53
CA GLU A 135 13.99 16.15 -8.95
C GLU A 135 14.75 14.83 -9.08
N TRP A 136 16.08 14.93 -9.23
CA TRP A 136 16.96 13.76 -9.29
C TRP A 136 17.26 13.13 -7.92
N ASN A 137 17.16 13.91 -6.86
CA ASN A 137 17.52 13.49 -5.51
C ASN A 137 16.31 13.57 -4.58
N LEU A 138 15.37 12.66 -4.78
CA LEU A 138 14.13 12.62 -4.05
C LEU A 138 14.29 12.13 -2.62
N LEU A 139 13.50 12.71 -1.73
CA LEU A 139 13.32 12.16 -0.41
C LEU A 139 12.82 10.71 -0.51
N TRP A 140 13.36 9.87 0.37
CA TRP A 140 13.11 8.42 0.36
C TRP A 140 13.34 7.75 -1.00
N ARG A 141 14.16 8.37 -1.89
CA ARG A 141 14.51 7.86 -3.23
C ARG A 141 13.29 7.61 -4.12
N SER A 142 12.13 8.15 -3.80
CA SER A 142 10.83 7.84 -4.43
C SER A 142 10.57 6.33 -4.56
N ALA A 143 10.95 5.55 -3.54
CA ALA A 143 10.75 4.12 -3.52
C ALA A 143 9.26 3.74 -3.49
N TYR A 144 8.95 2.50 -3.75
CA TYR A 144 7.65 1.93 -3.41
C TYR A 144 7.65 1.68 -1.90
N THR A 145 7.01 2.58 -1.16
CA THR A 145 6.93 2.49 0.30
C THR A 145 5.64 1.76 0.68
N MET A 146 5.79 0.53 1.15
CA MET A 146 4.66 -0.37 1.43
C MET A 146 4.08 -0.21 2.83
N ASP A 147 4.67 0.67 3.63
CA ASP A 147 4.20 1.07 4.95
C ASP A 147 3.97 2.59 5.02
N ALA A 148 2.81 3.05 4.83
CA ALA A 148 1.54 2.50 4.32
C ALA A 148 1.19 3.15 2.96
N ASN A 149 2.14 3.83 2.31
CA ASN A 149 1.88 4.69 1.15
C ASN A 149 1.26 3.91 -0.03
N VAL A 150 1.88 2.83 -0.50
CA VAL A 150 1.33 2.00 -1.57
C VAL A 150 -0.06 1.49 -1.19
N ASN A 151 -0.23 1.03 0.05
CA ASN A 151 -1.50 0.48 0.54
C ASN A 151 -2.63 1.51 0.54
N ILE A 152 -2.34 2.75 0.96
CA ILE A 152 -3.31 3.84 0.93
C ILE A 152 -3.62 4.24 -0.52
N GLN A 153 -2.60 4.35 -1.37
CA GLN A 153 -2.77 4.70 -2.79
C GLN A 153 -3.64 3.69 -3.54
N VAL A 154 -3.45 2.40 -3.30
CA VAL A 154 -4.24 1.34 -3.98
C VAL A 154 -5.58 1.04 -3.30
N SER A 155 -5.91 1.68 -2.19
CA SER A 155 -7.13 1.39 -1.41
C SER A 155 -8.43 1.58 -2.18
N GLY A 156 -8.44 2.46 -3.17
CA GLY A 156 -9.62 2.80 -3.98
C GLY A 156 -9.72 2.07 -5.32
N ILE A 157 -8.73 1.27 -5.73
CA ILE A 157 -8.69 0.72 -7.11
C ILE A 157 -9.87 -0.18 -7.43
N ASN A 158 -10.26 -1.04 -6.51
CA ASN A 158 -11.36 -1.98 -6.72
C ASN A 158 -12.72 -1.27 -6.61
N SER A 159 -12.90 -0.44 -5.58
CA SER A 159 -14.15 0.31 -5.38
C SER A 159 -14.41 1.38 -6.45
N SER A 160 -13.39 1.80 -7.19
CA SER A 160 -13.51 2.75 -8.30
C SER A 160 -13.57 2.08 -9.68
N GLY A 161 -13.56 0.75 -9.75
CA GLY A 161 -13.66 0.03 -11.02
C GLY A 161 -12.38 0.03 -11.86
N LEU A 162 -11.21 0.29 -11.26
CA LEU A 162 -9.92 0.35 -11.96
C LEU A 162 -9.29 -1.04 -12.14
N TYR A 163 -9.90 -1.86 -12.98
CA TYR A 163 -9.49 -3.26 -13.21
C TYR A 163 -8.02 -3.39 -13.64
N GLU A 164 -7.57 -2.58 -14.60
CA GLU A 164 -6.21 -2.61 -15.12
C GLU A 164 -5.18 -2.17 -14.07
N ALA A 165 -5.56 -1.22 -13.20
CA ALA A 165 -4.72 -0.83 -12.07
C ALA A 165 -4.60 -1.97 -11.05
N GLY A 166 -5.68 -2.71 -10.82
CA GLY A 166 -5.67 -3.94 -10.02
C GLY A 166 -4.75 -5.01 -10.60
N ALA A 167 -4.80 -5.22 -11.91
CA ALA A 167 -3.87 -6.13 -12.60
C ALA A 167 -2.43 -5.64 -12.47
N GLY A 168 -2.16 -4.35 -12.70
CA GLY A 168 -0.84 -3.74 -12.54
C GLY A 168 -0.27 -3.91 -11.12
N TYR A 169 -1.13 -3.76 -10.10
CA TYR A 169 -0.76 -4.05 -8.72
C TYR A 169 -0.35 -5.52 -8.52
N MET A 170 -1.09 -6.47 -9.11
CA MET A 170 -0.74 -7.89 -9.02
C MET A 170 0.57 -8.21 -9.73
N TRP A 171 0.87 -7.56 -10.85
CA TRP A 171 2.18 -7.69 -11.52
C TRP A 171 3.32 -7.17 -10.64
N PHE A 172 3.13 -6.06 -9.96
CA PHE A 172 4.07 -5.54 -8.98
C PHE A 172 4.33 -6.55 -7.86
N ILE A 173 3.29 -7.18 -7.30
CA ILE A 173 3.41 -8.21 -6.27
C ILE A 173 4.17 -9.44 -6.78
N LEU A 174 3.75 -9.98 -7.92
CA LEU A 174 4.31 -11.22 -8.46
C LEU A 174 5.82 -11.13 -8.72
N ARG A 175 6.32 -9.97 -9.18
CA ARG A 175 7.76 -9.77 -9.38
C ARG A 175 8.56 -9.95 -8.09
N GLN A 176 7.99 -9.64 -6.95
CA GLN A 176 8.68 -9.53 -5.67
C GLN A 176 8.58 -10.78 -4.79
N ILE A 177 7.63 -11.67 -5.07
CA ILE A 177 7.42 -12.88 -4.25
C ILE A 177 8.70 -13.69 -4.02
N PRO A 178 9.59 -13.92 -4.99
CA PRO A 178 10.84 -14.66 -4.77
C PRO A 178 11.73 -14.01 -3.70
N ASP A 179 11.86 -12.68 -3.72
CA ASP A 179 12.62 -11.95 -2.72
C ASP A 179 11.92 -11.96 -1.34
N TRP A 180 10.59 -11.89 -1.30
CA TRP A 180 9.83 -11.99 -0.05
C TRP A 180 10.01 -13.33 0.64
N VAL A 181 10.06 -14.42 -0.15
CA VAL A 181 10.36 -15.77 0.38
C VAL A 181 11.78 -15.81 0.95
N ASN A 182 12.74 -15.23 0.24
CA ASN A 182 14.11 -15.15 0.69
C ASN A 182 14.26 -14.29 1.96
N ASN A 183 13.55 -13.19 2.07
CA ASN A 183 13.54 -12.35 3.27
C ASN A 183 13.04 -13.12 4.50
N ALA A 184 11.94 -13.89 4.39
CA ALA A 184 11.43 -14.70 5.49
C ALA A 184 12.44 -15.78 5.93
N ALA A 185 13.14 -16.38 4.97
CA ALA A 185 14.19 -17.34 5.26
C ALA A 185 15.42 -16.68 5.93
N MET A 186 15.82 -15.49 5.48
CA MET A 186 16.98 -14.76 6.02
C MET A 186 16.74 -14.20 7.42
N VAL A 187 15.57 -13.61 7.67
CA VAL A 187 15.26 -12.94 8.94
C VAL A 187 14.87 -13.94 10.03
N TYR A 188 14.06 -14.93 9.67
CA TYR A 188 13.43 -15.85 10.62
C TYR A 188 13.80 -17.32 10.44
N GLY A 189 14.52 -17.69 9.37
CA GLY A 189 14.77 -19.09 9.04
C GLY A 189 13.54 -19.85 8.53
N MET A 190 12.46 -19.13 8.16
CA MET A 190 11.19 -19.72 7.76
C MET A 190 11.27 -20.36 6.37
N LYS A 191 10.42 -21.37 6.13
CA LYS A 191 10.30 -22.06 4.85
C LYS A 191 8.93 -21.82 4.24
N ASP A 192 8.89 -21.61 2.92
CA ASP A 192 7.66 -21.37 2.16
C ASP A 192 6.75 -20.31 2.80
N ALA A 193 7.36 -19.25 3.30
CA ALA A 193 6.74 -18.10 3.94
C ALA A 193 7.22 -16.82 3.25
N VAL A 194 6.56 -15.70 3.49
CA VAL A 194 6.91 -14.40 2.91
C VAL A 194 7.07 -13.33 3.98
N LEU A 195 8.07 -12.47 3.79
CA LEU A 195 8.29 -11.26 4.57
C LEU A 195 8.63 -10.13 3.62
N ILE A 196 7.83 -9.05 3.65
CA ILE A 196 8.04 -7.93 2.75
C ILE A 196 8.92 -6.84 3.40
N PRO A 197 9.78 -6.16 2.64
CA PRO A 197 10.45 -4.95 3.12
C PRO A 197 9.49 -3.76 3.09
N VAL A 198 9.77 -2.74 3.88
CA VAL A 198 9.00 -1.49 3.83
C VAL A 198 9.21 -0.76 2.51
N ASN A 199 10.44 -0.76 1.99
CA ASN A 199 10.78 -0.08 0.76
C ASN A 199 11.32 -1.05 -0.30
N THR A 200 10.93 -0.82 -1.56
CA THR A 200 11.42 -1.56 -2.72
C THR A 200 11.60 -0.62 -3.91
N ASP A 201 12.44 -1.00 -4.86
CA ASP A 201 12.55 -0.30 -6.15
C ASP A 201 11.45 -0.70 -7.15
N GLY A 202 10.55 -1.60 -6.74
CA GLY A 202 9.45 -2.12 -7.56
C GLY A 202 9.82 -3.33 -8.41
N HIS A 203 11.09 -3.65 -8.49
CA HIS A 203 11.63 -4.76 -9.27
C HIS A 203 12.23 -5.84 -8.37
N ARG A 204 13.03 -5.40 -7.40
CA ARG A 204 13.62 -6.25 -6.36
C ARG A 204 13.10 -5.83 -4.99
N ALA A 205 12.88 -6.80 -4.15
CA ALA A 205 12.33 -6.59 -2.81
C ALA A 205 13.15 -7.29 -1.72
N MET A 206 14.45 -7.41 -1.95
CA MET A 206 15.39 -7.89 -0.94
C MET A 206 15.46 -6.91 0.23
N MET A 207 15.36 -7.44 1.44
CA MET A 207 15.58 -6.65 2.64
C MET A 207 17.08 -6.46 2.85
N VAL A 208 17.54 -5.23 2.73
CA VAL A 208 18.97 -4.87 2.77
C VAL A 208 19.31 -3.92 3.91
N GLU A 209 18.31 -3.36 4.57
CA GLU A 209 18.47 -2.41 5.68
C GLU A 209 17.92 -3.02 6.97
N TYR A 210 18.72 -2.96 8.03
CA TYR A 210 18.38 -3.43 9.37
C TYR A 210 18.72 -2.31 10.35
N ASP A 211 17.72 -1.76 11.01
CA ASP A 211 17.86 -0.67 11.94
C ASP A 211 17.16 -0.98 13.27
N ILE A 212 17.68 -0.47 14.37
CA ILE A 212 17.09 -0.64 15.69
C ILE A 212 16.02 0.43 16.00
N ASN A 213 16.11 1.60 15.37
CA ASN A 213 15.16 2.69 15.57
C ASN A 213 13.97 2.55 14.62
N TYR A 214 14.23 2.06 13.41
CA TYR A 214 13.22 1.73 12.39
C TYR A 214 13.38 0.25 11.99
N PRO A 215 12.98 -0.70 12.85
CA PRO A 215 13.24 -2.13 12.63
C PRO A 215 12.25 -2.72 11.63
N PHE A 216 12.26 -2.21 10.39
CA PHE A 216 11.39 -2.60 9.28
C PHE A 216 11.48 -4.09 8.94
N GLN A 217 12.59 -4.75 9.29
CA GLN A 217 12.75 -6.20 9.18
C GLN A 217 11.78 -6.98 10.06
N TYR A 218 11.11 -6.34 11.02
CA TYR A 218 10.13 -6.95 11.92
C TYR A 218 8.71 -6.40 11.71
N TRP A 219 8.46 -5.79 10.56
CA TRP A 219 7.13 -5.43 10.13
C TRP A 219 6.40 -6.64 9.56
N ASN A 220 5.89 -7.49 10.45
CA ASN A 220 5.32 -8.80 10.12
C ASN A 220 3.98 -8.72 9.38
N ALA A 221 3.21 -7.67 9.64
CA ALA A 221 1.87 -7.48 9.05
C ALA A 221 1.88 -7.19 7.54
N GLY A 222 3.04 -6.82 6.98
CA GLY A 222 3.13 -6.27 5.64
C GLY A 222 2.53 -7.15 4.56
N ALA A 223 2.88 -8.45 4.51
CA ALA A 223 2.36 -9.36 3.50
C ALA A 223 0.84 -9.55 3.60
N GLY A 224 0.30 -9.55 4.82
CA GLY A 224 -1.16 -9.60 5.05
C GLY A 224 -1.85 -8.36 4.48
N TRP A 225 -1.27 -7.18 4.67
CA TRP A 225 -1.84 -5.96 4.11
C TRP A 225 -1.81 -5.94 2.58
N MET A 226 -0.70 -6.38 1.98
CA MET A 226 -0.57 -6.44 0.52
C MET A 226 -1.52 -7.46 -0.14
N LEU A 227 -2.03 -8.44 0.61
CA LEU A 227 -3.05 -9.38 0.13
C LEU A 227 -4.44 -8.76 -0.02
N ILE A 228 -4.78 -7.76 0.79
CA ILE A 228 -6.14 -7.24 0.86
C ILE A 228 -6.64 -6.69 -0.48
N PRO A 229 -5.90 -5.88 -1.24
CA PRO A 229 -6.36 -5.42 -2.54
C PRO A 229 -6.61 -6.56 -3.55
N ILE A 230 -5.88 -7.68 -3.44
CA ILE A 230 -6.09 -8.86 -4.29
C ILE A 230 -7.36 -9.61 -3.85
N TYR A 231 -7.58 -9.74 -2.55
CA TYR A 231 -8.81 -10.31 -1.99
C TYR A 231 -10.03 -9.49 -2.40
N GLU A 232 -9.97 -8.16 -2.24
CA GLU A 232 -11.04 -7.24 -2.66
C GLU A 232 -11.28 -7.29 -4.17
N PHE A 233 -10.23 -7.48 -4.98
CA PHE A 233 -10.38 -7.66 -6.43
C PHE A 233 -11.22 -8.89 -6.75
N LEU A 234 -10.98 -10.03 -6.07
CA LEU A 234 -11.78 -11.24 -6.23
C LEU A 234 -13.23 -11.06 -5.74
N GLN A 235 -13.44 -10.26 -4.69
CA GLN A 235 -14.79 -9.94 -4.21
C GLN A 235 -15.55 -9.03 -5.19
N THR A 236 -14.84 -8.15 -5.90
CA THR A 236 -15.43 -7.18 -6.84
C THR A 236 -15.69 -7.80 -8.22
N TYR A 237 -14.71 -8.52 -8.75
CA TYR A 237 -14.72 -9.00 -10.15
C TYR A 237 -14.94 -10.53 -10.28
N GLY A 238 -14.93 -11.26 -9.16
CA GLY A 238 -15.03 -12.73 -9.16
C GLY A 238 -13.75 -13.40 -9.65
N ASP A 239 -13.92 -14.61 -10.23
CA ASP A 239 -12.80 -15.34 -10.82
C ASP A 239 -12.43 -14.69 -12.15
N ALA A 240 -11.32 -13.99 -12.14
CA ALA A 240 -10.82 -13.21 -13.26
C ALA A 240 -9.50 -13.78 -13.80
N VAL A 241 -9.24 -13.49 -15.06
CA VAL A 241 -7.99 -13.84 -15.75
C VAL A 241 -7.33 -12.54 -16.22
N ILE A 242 -6.07 -12.36 -15.87
CA ILE A 242 -5.27 -11.21 -16.28
C ILE A 242 -4.12 -11.65 -17.17
N THR A 243 -3.73 -10.80 -18.12
CA THR A 243 -2.64 -11.07 -19.08
C THR A 243 -1.57 -10.00 -19.00
N THR A 244 -0.33 -10.39 -19.27
CA THR A 244 0.81 -9.48 -19.27
C THR A 244 1.68 -9.71 -20.51
N ASP A 245 2.30 -8.65 -21.00
CA ASP A 245 3.37 -8.69 -22.01
C ASP A 245 4.76 -8.46 -21.39
N ASP A 246 4.84 -8.42 -20.06
CA ASP A 246 6.10 -8.26 -19.33
C ASP A 246 6.97 -9.52 -19.49
N VAL A 247 8.06 -9.37 -20.25
CA VAL A 247 8.97 -10.47 -20.58
C VAL A 247 9.61 -11.07 -19.31
N ALA A 248 9.89 -10.26 -18.29
CA ALA A 248 10.50 -10.74 -17.05
C ALA A 248 9.52 -11.62 -16.25
N LEU A 249 8.24 -11.22 -16.15
CA LEU A 249 7.21 -12.04 -15.53
C LEU A 249 6.95 -13.33 -16.30
N ILE A 250 6.83 -13.23 -17.62
CA ILE A 250 6.65 -14.41 -18.49
C ILE A 250 7.80 -15.40 -18.31
N LYS A 251 9.04 -14.91 -18.28
CA LYS A 251 10.22 -15.75 -18.04
C LYS A 251 10.21 -16.37 -16.63
N MET A 252 9.79 -15.61 -15.62
CA MET A 252 9.74 -16.07 -14.22
C MET A 252 8.69 -17.16 -13.99
N TYR A 253 7.50 -17.02 -14.58
CA TYR A 253 6.36 -17.90 -14.35
C TYR A 253 6.07 -18.88 -15.49
N GLY A 254 6.73 -18.73 -16.66
CA GLY A 254 6.54 -19.60 -17.83
C GLY A 254 5.21 -19.41 -18.55
N LYS A 255 4.50 -18.30 -18.30
CA LYS A 255 3.18 -18.00 -18.90
C LYS A 255 2.90 -16.49 -18.89
N ASP A 256 2.00 -16.06 -19.76
CA ASP A 256 1.53 -14.68 -19.92
C ASP A 256 0.12 -14.43 -19.36
N THR A 257 -0.58 -15.51 -19.00
CA THR A 257 -1.97 -15.48 -18.57
C THR A 257 -2.10 -16.12 -17.19
N PHE A 258 -2.78 -15.43 -16.27
CA PHE A 258 -2.88 -15.80 -14.86
C PHE A 258 -4.35 -15.78 -14.41
N ASP A 259 -4.80 -16.89 -13.84
CA ASP A 259 -6.02 -16.96 -13.04
C ASP A 259 -5.73 -16.26 -11.70
N VAL A 260 -6.43 -15.16 -11.43
CA VAL A 260 -6.15 -14.32 -10.24
C VAL A 260 -6.26 -15.13 -8.95
N ARG A 261 -7.24 -16.00 -8.85
CA ARG A 261 -7.42 -16.84 -7.67
C ARG A 261 -6.30 -17.85 -7.53
N LYS A 262 -6.11 -18.72 -8.56
CA LYS A 262 -5.23 -19.89 -8.46
C LYS A 262 -3.75 -19.56 -8.58
N ASP A 263 -3.40 -18.52 -9.36
CA ASP A 263 -2.03 -18.22 -9.71
C ASP A 263 -1.43 -17.07 -8.90
N VAL A 264 -2.29 -16.21 -8.32
CA VAL A 264 -1.85 -15.03 -7.55
C VAL A 264 -2.27 -15.16 -6.09
N TYR A 265 -3.59 -15.17 -5.82
CA TYR A 265 -4.12 -15.09 -4.46
C TYR A 265 -3.80 -16.31 -3.59
N GLU A 266 -4.21 -17.51 -4.02
CA GLU A 266 -4.03 -18.73 -3.22
C GLU A 266 -2.56 -19.04 -2.88
N PRO A 267 -1.60 -18.96 -3.83
CA PRO A 267 -0.20 -19.20 -3.53
C PRO A 267 0.40 -18.18 -2.55
N LEU A 268 0.05 -16.90 -2.72
CA LEU A 268 0.54 -15.85 -1.83
C LEU A 268 -0.09 -15.96 -0.45
N LEU A 269 -1.41 -16.17 -0.37
CA LEU A 269 -2.13 -16.38 0.89
C LEU A 269 -1.56 -17.56 1.68
N LYS A 270 -1.29 -18.68 1.02
CA LYS A 270 -0.68 -19.86 1.65
C LYS A 270 0.69 -19.54 2.27
N LYS A 271 1.54 -18.80 1.55
CA LYS A 271 2.86 -18.38 2.04
C LYS A 271 2.74 -17.39 3.21
N THR A 272 1.78 -16.49 3.15
CA THR A 272 1.50 -15.54 4.23
C THR A 272 0.93 -16.25 5.46
N TYR A 273 0.05 -17.24 5.27
CA TYR A 273 -0.40 -18.12 6.37
C TYR A 273 0.74 -18.92 6.98
N ASN A 274 1.64 -19.47 6.16
CA ASN A 274 2.82 -20.20 6.64
C ASN A 274 3.74 -19.32 7.48
N PHE A 275 3.85 -18.02 7.19
CA PHE A 275 4.57 -17.08 8.02
C PHE A 275 3.97 -17.02 9.44
N TRP A 276 2.66 -16.81 9.55
CA TRP A 276 1.98 -16.75 10.85
C TRP A 276 1.99 -18.06 11.61
N LYS A 277 1.94 -19.20 10.91
CA LYS A 277 2.09 -20.52 11.52
C LYS A 277 3.50 -20.73 12.10
N GLN A 278 4.54 -20.20 11.45
CA GLN A 278 5.93 -20.42 11.86
C GLN A 278 6.43 -19.39 12.88
N ILE A 279 5.85 -18.20 12.97
CA ILE A 279 6.22 -17.21 13.99
C ILE A 279 5.70 -17.62 15.38
N GLY A 280 4.64 -18.38 15.44
CA GLY A 280 4.07 -18.93 16.68
C GLY A 280 5.02 -19.94 17.31
N ASN A 281 5.82 -19.50 18.28
CA ASN A 281 6.72 -20.35 19.05
C ASN A 281 6.19 -20.52 20.48
N PRO A 282 5.77 -21.75 20.89
CA PRO A 282 5.21 -21.95 22.22
C PRO A 282 6.18 -21.71 23.38
N GLU A 283 7.49 -21.60 23.13
CA GLU A 283 8.45 -21.19 24.15
C GLU A 283 8.25 -19.72 24.60
N TYR A 284 7.65 -18.87 23.74
CA TYR A 284 7.34 -17.48 24.01
C TYR A 284 5.83 -17.28 24.03
N TYR A 285 5.27 -16.99 25.19
CA TYR A 285 3.82 -16.94 25.36
C TYR A 285 3.39 -15.91 26.41
N THR A 286 2.13 -15.57 26.41
CA THR A 286 1.48 -14.88 27.53
C THR A 286 0.71 -15.90 28.37
N ASP A 287 0.87 -15.81 29.69
CA ASP A 287 0.11 -16.63 30.64
C ASP A 287 -1.35 -16.14 30.76
N THR A 288 -2.16 -16.85 31.54
CA THR A 288 -3.58 -16.54 31.79
C THR A 288 -3.80 -15.13 32.35
N ASP A 289 -2.80 -14.55 32.99
CA ASP A 289 -2.83 -13.18 33.51
C ASP A 289 -2.33 -12.18 32.47
N GLY A 290 -1.93 -12.61 31.26
CA GLY A 290 -1.40 -11.80 30.18
C GLY A 290 0.02 -11.30 30.40
N ASN A 291 0.81 -11.96 31.25
CA ASN A 291 2.21 -11.64 31.42
C ASN A 291 3.07 -12.43 30.42
N ALA A 292 4.10 -11.78 29.86
CA ALA A 292 5.06 -12.44 28.99
C ALA A 292 5.86 -13.52 29.75
N ARG A 293 6.03 -14.67 29.11
CA ARG A 293 6.75 -15.84 29.65
C ARG A 293 7.68 -16.43 28.61
N TYR A 294 8.76 -16.98 29.09
CA TYR A 294 9.66 -17.82 28.32
C TYR A 294 9.88 -19.15 29.04
N GLU A 295 9.64 -20.25 28.35
CA GLU A 295 9.86 -21.59 28.88
C GLU A 295 10.56 -22.49 27.84
N LYS A 296 11.86 -22.68 28.04
CA LYS A 296 12.70 -23.46 27.12
C LYS A 296 12.19 -24.90 26.96
N GLY A 297 11.98 -25.29 25.70
CA GLY A 297 11.53 -26.64 25.35
C GLY A 297 10.03 -26.87 25.48
N LYS A 298 9.24 -25.84 25.76
CA LYS A 298 7.78 -25.91 25.69
C LYS A 298 7.34 -26.18 24.26
N CYS A 299 6.57 -27.26 24.07
CA CYS A 299 6.17 -27.71 22.72
C CYS A 299 4.72 -27.36 22.37
N SER A 300 3.91 -26.94 23.32
CA SER A 300 2.52 -26.54 23.10
C SER A 300 2.05 -25.54 24.16
N LEU A 301 1.06 -24.72 23.79
CA LEU A 301 0.38 -23.85 24.71
C LEU A 301 -0.70 -24.61 25.50
N ASN A 302 -0.93 -24.19 26.75
CA ASN A 302 -2.08 -24.62 27.53
C ASN A 302 -3.33 -23.79 27.12
N GLU A 303 -4.48 -24.23 27.61
CA GLU A 303 -5.72 -23.47 27.47
C GLU A 303 -5.56 -22.07 28.11
N SER A 304 -5.99 -21.03 27.41
CA SER A 304 -5.84 -19.62 27.83
C SER A 304 -4.41 -19.03 27.81
N GLU A 305 -3.43 -19.77 27.30
CA GLU A 305 -2.14 -19.19 26.91
C GLU A 305 -2.17 -18.78 25.45
N HIS A 306 -1.48 -17.68 25.10
CA HIS A 306 -1.38 -17.22 23.72
C HIS A 306 0.08 -17.07 23.30
N TYR A 307 0.36 -17.25 22.02
CA TYR A 307 1.68 -16.94 21.47
C TYR A 307 2.08 -15.49 21.74
N LEU A 308 3.36 -15.29 21.93
CA LEU A 308 3.95 -13.96 21.88
C LEU A 308 4.50 -13.75 20.48
N ILE A 309 3.93 -12.81 19.74
CA ILE A 309 4.47 -12.38 18.44
C ILE A 309 5.71 -11.54 18.74
N ILE A 310 6.90 -12.12 18.56
CA ILE A 310 8.18 -11.50 18.87
C ILE A 310 9.26 -12.00 17.91
N PRO A 311 10.13 -11.12 17.36
CA PRO A 311 10.02 -9.65 17.40
C PRO A 311 8.82 -9.12 16.62
N SER A 312 8.39 -7.92 16.95
CA SER A 312 7.25 -7.21 16.34
C SER A 312 7.58 -5.71 16.23
N PHE A 313 7.02 -5.05 15.24
CA PHE A 313 7.17 -3.62 15.04
C PHE A 313 5.85 -3.01 14.60
N SER A 314 5.40 -1.96 15.30
CA SER A 314 4.28 -1.13 14.86
C SER A 314 4.82 0.10 14.16
N PRO A 315 4.81 0.13 12.82
CA PRO A 315 5.42 1.25 12.11
C PRO A 315 4.66 2.57 12.31
N GLU A 316 5.36 3.67 12.45
CA GLU A 316 6.80 3.83 12.70
C GLU A 316 7.01 4.26 14.15
N ASN A 317 6.29 3.65 15.09
CA ASN A 317 6.16 4.08 16.48
C ASN A 317 6.95 3.19 17.46
N LYS A 318 7.13 3.68 18.67
CA LYS A 318 7.72 2.94 19.79
C LYS A 318 6.98 3.26 21.09
N PRO A 319 6.91 2.31 22.03
CA PRO A 319 6.23 2.54 23.30
C PRO A 319 6.83 3.70 24.09
N PHE A 320 5.99 4.41 24.82
CA PHE A 320 6.46 5.51 25.65
C PHE A 320 7.51 5.04 26.67
N GLY A 321 8.60 5.77 26.75
CA GLY A 321 9.71 5.47 27.68
C GLY A 321 10.67 4.36 27.22
N TYR A 322 10.45 3.75 26.06
CA TYR A 322 11.36 2.75 25.48
C TYR A 322 12.33 3.36 24.48
N HIS A 323 13.56 2.84 24.46
CA HIS A 323 14.59 3.27 23.52
C HIS A 323 14.49 2.56 22.17
N SER A 324 13.99 1.31 22.15
CA SER A 324 13.85 0.51 20.95
C SER A 324 12.41 0.50 20.46
N ALA A 325 12.23 0.47 19.13
CA ALA A 325 10.97 0.21 18.48
C ALA A 325 10.71 -1.30 18.22
N ILE A 326 11.69 -2.17 18.53
CA ILE A 326 11.50 -3.62 18.51
C ILE A 326 10.68 -3.99 19.75
N THR A 327 9.52 -4.58 19.52
CA THR A 327 8.50 -4.85 20.53
C THR A 327 8.00 -6.30 20.45
N ALA A 328 6.91 -6.56 21.15
CA ALA A 328 6.12 -7.76 21.01
C ALA A 328 4.64 -7.39 20.90
N ASN A 329 3.86 -8.26 20.24
CA ASN A 329 2.40 -8.16 20.14
C ASN A 329 1.89 -6.79 19.66
N ALA A 330 2.48 -6.23 18.59
CA ALA A 330 1.87 -5.07 17.93
C ALA A 330 0.44 -5.41 17.49
N ALA A 331 -0.51 -4.54 17.78
CA ALA A 331 -1.92 -4.75 17.43
C ALA A 331 -2.12 -4.94 15.92
N MET A 332 -1.29 -4.29 15.11
CA MET A 332 -1.26 -4.48 13.67
C MET A 332 -0.92 -5.93 13.28
N ASP A 333 0.10 -6.52 13.92
CA ASP A 333 0.51 -7.91 13.65
C ASP A 333 -0.59 -8.90 14.07
N ILE A 334 -1.20 -8.69 15.23
CA ILE A 334 -2.32 -9.51 15.72
C ILE A 334 -3.49 -9.47 14.73
N SER A 335 -3.83 -8.25 14.27
CA SER A 335 -4.93 -8.06 13.34
C SER A 335 -4.66 -8.70 11.98
N ALA A 336 -3.48 -8.47 11.42
CA ALA A 336 -3.08 -9.05 10.14
C ALA A 336 -3.01 -10.59 10.19
N ALA A 337 -2.54 -11.16 11.30
CA ALA A 337 -2.54 -12.60 11.51
C ALA A 337 -3.97 -13.16 11.51
N LYS A 338 -4.88 -12.54 12.26
CA LYS A 338 -6.30 -12.93 12.31
C LYS A 338 -6.96 -12.86 10.92
N ASP A 339 -6.70 -11.78 10.17
CA ASP A 339 -7.24 -11.63 8.81
C ASP A 339 -6.73 -12.70 7.85
N VAL A 340 -5.42 -12.94 7.83
CA VAL A 340 -4.80 -13.94 6.95
C VAL A 340 -5.32 -15.35 7.26
N ILE A 341 -5.47 -15.71 8.55
CA ILE A 341 -6.00 -17.01 8.94
C ILE A 341 -7.47 -17.16 8.52
N ASN A 342 -8.27 -16.10 8.68
CA ASN A 342 -9.67 -16.11 8.25
C ASN A 342 -9.79 -16.23 6.71
N MET A 343 -9.02 -15.46 5.94
CA MET A 343 -8.96 -15.57 4.49
C MET A 343 -8.51 -16.98 4.05
N TYR A 344 -7.55 -17.57 4.75
CA TYR A 344 -7.06 -18.92 4.46
C TYR A 344 -8.14 -19.97 4.74
N THR A 345 -8.85 -19.86 5.84
CA THR A 345 -9.99 -20.74 6.19
C THR A 345 -11.13 -20.60 5.17
N GLU A 346 -11.44 -19.39 4.76
CA GLU A 346 -12.43 -19.12 3.69
C GLU A 346 -12.02 -19.78 2.36
N MET A 347 -10.77 -19.61 1.95
CA MET A 347 -10.22 -20.22 0.74
C MET A 347 -10.31 -21.74 0.78
N LEU A 348 -9.93 -22.37 1.92
CA LEU A 348 -10.04 -23.83 2.09
C LEU A 348 -11.47 -24.31 1.96
N ASN A 349 -12.43 -23.61 2.59
CA ASN A 349 -13.85 -23.95 2.51
C ASN A 349 -14.44 -23.73 1.10
N TYR A 350 -13.88 -22.78 0.34
CA TYR A 350 -14.28 -22.54 -1.06
C TYR A 350 -13.73 -23.63 -1.98
N THR A 351 -12.43 -23.93 -1.89
CA THR A 351 -11.75 -24.86 -2.82
C THR A 351 -12.00 -26.32 -2.51
N LYS A 352 -12.21 -26.65 -1.22
CA LYS A 352 -12.44 -28.02 -0.72
C LYS A 352 -11.43 -29.04 -1.24
N VAL A 353 -10.15 -28.62 -1.29
CA VAL A 353 -9.05 -29.53 -1.66
C VAL A 353 -8.97 -30.70 -0.67
N ASP A 354 -8.39 -31.83 -1.10
CA ASP A 354 -8.23 -33.00 -0.24
C ASP A 354 -7.56 -32.63 1.09
N GLY A 355 -8.18 -33.03 2.21
CA GLY A 355 -7.71 -32.71 3.55
C GLY A 355 -8.06 -31.30 4.05
N TYR A 356 -8.92 -30.55 3.35
CA TYR A 356 -9.27 -29.18 3.72
C TYR A 356 -9.87 -29.08 5.14
N GLU A 357 -10.66 -30.04 5.59
CA GLU A 357 -11.28 -30.04 6.92
C GLU A 357 -10.23 -30.06 8.04
N GLN A 358 -9.18 -30.87 7.86
CA GLN A 358 -8.04 -30.90 8.78
C GLN A 358 -7.28 -29.56 8.76
N ALA A 359 -7.04 -29.00 7.58
CA ALA A 359 -6.36 -27.71 7.44
C ALA A 359 -7.16 -26.55 8.05
N VAL A 360 -8.49 -26.55 7.92
CA VAL A 360 -9.40 -25.61 8.60
C VAL A 360 -9.28 -25.76 10.11
N SER A 361 -9.35 -26.96 10.63
CA SER A 361 -9.20 -27.20 12.08
C SER A 361 -7.86 -26.71 12.64
N GLU A 362 -6.76 -26.90 11.88
CA GLU A 362 -5.44 -26.39 12.25
C GLU A 362 -5.38 -24.85 12.21
N ALA A 363 -5.98 -24.23 11.21
CA ALA A 363 -6.05 -22.77 11.09
C ALA A 363 -6.88 -22.15 12.23
N GLU A 364 -8.02 -22.73 12.56
CA GLU A 364 -8.83 -22.31 13.69
C GLU A 364 -8.12 -22.51 15.05
N ALA A 365 -7.34 -23.58 15.20
CA ALA A 365 -6.52 -23.77 16.38
C ALA A 365 -5.44 -22.70 16.52
N LEU A 366 -4.78 -22.35 15.40
CA LEU A 366 -3.81 -21.26 15.38
C LEU A 366 -4.48 -19.91 15.74
N LEU A 367 -5.67 -19.63 15.18
CA LEU A 367 -6.43 -18.41 15.47
C LEU A 367 -6.73 -18.25 16.97
N ARG A 368 -7.10 -19.35 17.66
CA ARG A 368 -7.35 -19.34 19.11
C ARG A 368 -6.08 -19.12 19.95
N MET A 369 -4.91 -19.44 19.42
CA MET A 369 -3.63 -19.28 20.11
C MET A 369 -3.00 -17.89 19.85
N LEU A 370 -3.57 -17.05 18.97
CA LEU A 370 -3.10 -15.69 18.77
C LEU A 370 -3.43 -14.82 19.99
N PRO A 371 -2.62 -13.76 20.25
CA PRO A 371 -2.91 -12.80 21.31
C PRO A 371 -4.24 -12.09 21.10
N ASP A 372 -4.88 -11.69 22.18
CA ASP A 372 -6.01 -10.78 22.15
C ASP A 372 -5.56 -9.33 22.15
N PHE A 373 -6.43 -8.45 21.64
CA PHE A 373 -6.22 -7.00 21.79
C PHE A 373 -6.34 -6.59 23.26
N MET A 374 -5.38 -5.78 23.69
CA MET A 374 -5.48 -5.10 24.98
C MET A 374 -6.05 -3.70 24.82
N TYR A 375 -6.60 -3.18 25.91
CA TYR A 375 -7.18 -1.86 25.96
C TYR A 375 -6.50 -1.03 27.06
N ASP A 376 -6.34 0.25 26.84
CA ASP A 376 -5.85 1.17 27.87
C ASP A 376 -6.94 1.61 28.86
N GLU A 377 -6.57 2.44 29.80
CA GLU A 377 -7.50 2.95 30.84
C GLU A 377 -8.66 3.77 30.29
N SER A 378 -8.49 4.37 29.10
CA SER A 378 -9.55 5.11 28.40
C SER A 378 -10.49 4.20 27.61
N GLY A 379 -10.20 2.91 27.51
CA GLY A 379 -10.89 1.93 26.68
C GLY A 379 -10.43 1.93 25.23
N ALA A 380 -9.36 2.64 24.87
CA ALA A 380 -8.76 2.61 23.54
C ALA A 380 -8.02 1.30 23.32
N VAL A 381 -8.01 0.81 22.06
CA VAL A 381 -7.15 -0.31 21.69
C VAL A 381 -5.69 0.11 21.79
N LYS A 382 -4.89 -0.69 22.48
CA LYS A 382 -3.46 -0.44 22.65
C LYS A 382 -2.71 -0.72 21.36
N GLU A 383 -1.67 0.07 21.10
CA GLU A 383 -0.79 -0.16 19.95
C GLU A 383 0.06 -1.42 20.12
N TRP A 384 0.35 -1.78 21.35
CA TRP A 384 1.01 -3.06 21.71
C TRP A 384 0.18 -3.78 22.76
N SER A 385 -0.26 -4.99 22.45
CA SER A 385 -1.05 -5.82 23.37
C SER A 385 -0.17 -6.47 24.44
N MET A 386 0.48 -5.62 25.22
CA MET A 386 1.36 -5.95 26.34
C MET A 386 1.10 -4.99 27.50
N LYS A 387 1.15 -5.52 28.73
CA LYS A 387 0.92 -4.73 29.95
C LYS A 387 2.02 -3.69 30.18
N GLU A 388 3.25 -4.07 29.84
CA GLU A 388 4.46 -3.32 30.13
C GLU A 388 4.63 -2.10 29.24
N TYR A 389 3.98 -2.09 28.07
CA TYR A 389 4.12 -0.98 27.11
C TYR A 389 3.10 0.12 27.36
N GLY A 390 3.61 1.35 27.53
CA GLY A 390 2.80 2.58 27.54
C GLY A 390 2.54 3.07 26.14
N GLU A 391 1.35 3.66 25.95
CA GLU A 391 0.97 4.22 24.65
C GLU A 391 1.77 5.49 24.33
N ASN A 392 2.16 5.66 23.06
CA ASN A 392 2.76 6.87 22.53
C ASN A 392 1.83 7.48 21.47
N ASN A 393 0.88 8.26 21.94
CA ASN A 393 -0.13 8.89 21.09
C ASN A 393 0.36 10.15 20.36
N ALA A 394 1.55 10.66 20.68
CA ALA A 394 2.15 11.81 19.99
C ALA A 394 2.86 11.37 18.70
N HIS A 395 2.16 10.64 17.83
CA HIS A 395 2.67 10.07 16.59
C HIS A 395 1.65 10.17 15.45
N ARG A 396 2.14 10.31 14.21
CA ARG A 396 1.28 10.46 13.02
C ARG A 396 0.65 9.15 12.53
N HIS A 397 1.37 8.03 12.63
CA HIS A 397 0.88 6.74 12.19
C HIS A 397 -0.15 6.15 13.14
N ILE A 398 -1.07 5.38 12.58
CA ILE A 398 -2.19 4.75 13.29
C ILE A 398 -2.25 3.23 13.00
N SER A 399 -1.10 2.59 12.95
CA SER A 399 -0.95 1.17 12.57
C SER A 399 -1.79 0.21 13.43
N HIS A 400 -2.01 0.55 14.70
CA HIS A 400 -2.86 -0.21 15.61
C HIS A 400 -4.36 -0.17 15.26
N LEU A 401 -4.76 0.68 14.30
CA LEU A 401 -6.13 0.74 13.80
C LEU A 401 -6.36 -0.14 12.56
N TYR A 402 -5.38 -0.97 12.20
CA TYR A 402 -5.52 -2.00 11.17
C TYR A 402 -6.82 -2.83 11.30
N PRO A 403 -7.32 -3.19 12.51
CA PRO A 403 -8.58 -3.92 12.65
C PRO A 403 -9.80 -3.19 12.06
N ALA A 404 -9.77 -1.86 12.01
CA ALA A 404 -10.83 -1.06 11.40
C ALA A 404 -10.60 -0.89 9.89
N TRP A 405 -9.39 -0.49 9.50
CA TRP A 405 -8.97 -0.42 8.11
C TRP A 405 -7.46 -0.71 8.03
N PRO A 406 -7.00 -1.59 7.10
CA PRO A 406 -7.74 -2.18 5.97
C PRO A 406 -8.64 -3.36 6.32
N ALA A 407 -8.49 -3.99 7.49
CA ALA A 407 -9.33 -5.10 7.92
C ALA A 407 -10.81 -4.70 8.12
N LEU A 408 -11.65 -5.72 8.30
CA LEU A 408 -13.09 -5.56 8.54
C LEU A 408 -13.50 -6.02 9.94
N GLN A 409 -12.54 -6.22 10.86
CA GLN A 409 -12.79 -6.85 12.15
C GLN A 409 -13.76 -6.04 13.03
N THR A 410 -13.70 -4.71 12.94
CA THR A 410 -14.63 -3.81 13.67
C THR A 410 -16.06 -3.87 13.18
N GLN A 411 -16.35 -4.44 12.01
CA GLN A 411 -17.71 -4.58 11.50
C GLN A 411 -18.51 -5.64 12.29
N HIS A 412 -17.83 -6.56 12.93
CA HIS A 412 -18.41 -7.68 13.67
C HIS A 412 -18.13 -7.60 15.18
N ASP A 413 -17.34 -6.62 15.62
CA ASP A 413 -16.99 -6.39 17.03
C ASP A 413 -17.20 -4.92 17.41
N SER A 414 -18.35 -4.63 18.05
CA SER A 414 -18.71 -3.29 18.47
C SER A 414 -17.81 -2.74 19.59
N LYS A 415 -17.25 -3.61 20.44
CA LYS A 415 -16.30 -3.22 21.47
C LYS A 415 -14.99 -2.75 20.83
N LEU A 416 -14.45 -3.55 19.90
CA LEU A 416 -13.26 -3.18 19.15
C LEU A 416 -13.47 -1.91 18.32
N ALA A 417 -14.64 -1.74 17.69
CA ALA A 417 -15.00 -0.52 16.98
C ALA A 417 -14.97 0.71 17.88
N SER A 418 -15.55 0.61 19.08
CA SER A 418 -15.54 1.68 20.07
C SER A 418 -14.12 1.99 20.57
N ALA A 419 -13.30 0.97 20.76
CA ALA A 419 -11.93 1.11 21.20
C ALA A 419 -11.03 1.76 20.13
N CYS A 420 -11.24 1.43 18.84
CA CYS A 420 -10.58 2.10 17.72
C CYS A 420 -10.95 3.60 17.65
N ARG A 421 -12.23 3.95 17.84
CA ARG A 421 -12.65 5.37 17.91
C ARG A 421 -11.96 6.10 19.06
N GLN A 422 -11.90 5.48 20.23
CA GLN A 422 -11.22 6.10 21.38
C GLN A 422 -9.72 6.30 21.11
N ALA A 423 -9.07 5.35 20.44
CA ALA A 423 -7.68 5.48 20.06
C ALA A 423 -7.43 6.66 19.09
N ILE A 424 -8.33 6.91 18.13
CA ILE A 424 -8.27 8.12 17.28
C ILE A 424 -8.40 9.40 18.12
N ILE A 425 -9.34 9.43 19.06
CA ILE A 425 -9.53 10.59 19.94
C ILE A 425 -8.24 10.86 20.74
N ASN A 426 -7.64 9.84 21.33
CA ASN A 426 -6.39 9.96 22.08
C ASN A 426 -5.27 10.47 21.18
N ARG A 427 -5.12 9.91 19.98
CA ARG A 427 -4.11 10.31 18.99
C ARG A 427 -4.27 11.77 18.58
N ASN A 428 -5.49 12.20 18.27
CA ASN A 428 -5.79 13.59 17.91
C ASN A 428 -5.52 14.56 19.07
N HIS A 429 -5.82 14.15 20.31
CA HIS A 429 -5.60 14.97 21.48
C HIS A 429 -4.12 15.17 21.80
N GLU A 430 -3.28 14.14 21.68
CA GLU A 430 -1.90 14.18 22.12
C GLU A 430 -0.94 14.62 21.03
N ASN A 431 -1.22 14.31 19.76
CA ASN A 431 -0.32 14.67 18.65
C ASN A 431 -0.28 16.19 18.42
N LYS A 432 -1.39 16.88 18.34
CA LYS A 432 -1.50 18.36 18.24
C LYS A 432 -0.38 19.04 17.43
N GLY A 433 -0.03 18.47 16.27
CA GLY A 433 1.02 18.99 15.40
C GLY A 433 2.46 18.69 15.89
N LYS A 434 2.64 17.81 16.87
CA LYS A 434 3.99 17.40 17.31
C LYS A 434 4.71 16.53 16.28
N ASP A 435 3.92 15.73 15.57
CA ASP A 435 4.38 14.89 14.48
C ASP A 435 3.40 15.08 13.32
N ASP A 436 3.60 16.20 12.61
CA ASP A 436 2.69 16.65 11.59
C ASP A 436 3.06 16.04 10.24
N THR A 437 2.18 15.20 9.75
CA THR A 437 2.20 14.75 8.37
C THR A 437 0.85 14.98 7.76
N ALA A 438 0.80 15.83 6.78
CA ALA A 438 -0.44 16.31 6.24
C ALA A 438 -1.25 15.23 5.50
N SER A 439 -0.86 14.89 4.30
CA SER A 439 -1.78 14.22 3.37
C SER A 439 -2.02 12.76 3.72
N HIS A 440 -1.01 11.90 3.76
CA HIS A 440 -1.24 10.47 3.93
C HIS A 440 -1.80 10.10 5.31
N GLY A 441 -1.37 10.81 6.36
CA GLY A 441 -1.89 10.57 7.72
C GLY A 441 -3.36 10.94 7.85
N TRP A 442 -3.79 12.03 7.21
CA TRP A 442 -5.20 12.43 7.20
C TRP A 442 -6.06 11.48 6.37
N ILE A 443 -5.59 11.09 5.19
CA ILE A 443 -6.33 10.13 4.35
C ILE A 443 -6.43 8.76 5.04
N HIS A 444 -5.34 8.26 5.64
CA HIS A 444 -5.38 7.02 6.42
C HIS A 444 -6.44 7.09 7.54
N LYS A 445 -6.48 8.21 8.27
CA LYS A 445 -7.50 8.44 9.30
C LYS A 445 -8.91 8.47 8.71
N ALA A 446 -9.12 9.16 7.59
CA ALA A 446 -10.42 9.21 6.92
C ALA A 446 -10.90 7.81 6.49
N LEU A 447 -10.00 6.95 6.00
CA LEU A 447 -10.32 5.56 5.65
C LEU A 447 -10.75 4.75 6.88
N VAL A 448 -10.04 4.90 8.01
CA VAL A 448 -10.43 4.26 9.27
C VAL A 448 -11.78 4.75 9.76
N GLU A 449 -12.02 6.07 9.78
CA GLU A 449 -13.27 6.67 10.22
C GLU A 449 -14.45 6.26 9.33
N ALA A 450 -14.24 6.16 8.01
CA ALA A 450 -15.25 5.64 7.08
C ALA A 450 -15.66 4.20 7.43
N ARG A 451 -14.69 3.33 7.72
CA ARG A 451 -14.97 1.95 8.17
C ARG A 451 -15.64 1.89 9.53
N LEU A 452 -15.38 2.85 10.40
CA LEU A 452 -16.08 3.01 11.68
C LEU A 452 -17.47 3.67 11.52
N LYS A 453 -17.89 4.00 10.29
CA LYS A 453 -19.19 4.64 9.96
C LYS A 453 -19.35 6.01 10.62
N ASN A 454 -18.27 6.77 10.73
CA ASN A 454 -18.21 8.11 11.28
C ASN A 454 -18.12 9.14 10.15
N ALA A 455 -19.25 9.42 9.50
CA ALA A 455 -19.31 10.31 8.35
C ALA A 455 -18.87 11.74 8.68
N ASP A 456 -19.20 12.23 9.87
CA ASP A 456 -18.81 13.58 10.31
C ASP A 456 -17.29 13.72 10.40
N ALA A 457 -16.58 12.74 10.98
CA ALA A 457 -15.13 12.77 11.07
C ALA A 457 -14.44 12.63 9.69
N VAL A 458 -15.04 11.88 8.76
CA VAL A 458 -14.59 11.83 7.37
C VAL A 458 -14.72 13.21 6.73
N TYR A 459 -15.89 13.85 6.86
CA TYR A 459 -16.12 15.18 6.34
C TYR A 459 -15.14 16.20 6.94
N ASP A 460 -14.98 16.21 8.25
CA ASP A 460 -14.06 17.11 8.96
C ASP A 460 -12.61 16.95 8.46
N THR A 461 -12.20 15.70 8.23
CA THR A 461 -10.85 15.40 7.71
C THR A 461 -10.67 15.89 6.27
N LEU A 462 -11.65 15.66 5.40
CA LEU A 462 -11.62 16.16 4.03
C LEU A 462 -11.69 17.69 3.99
N ASN A 463 -12.53 18.30 4.86
CA ASN A 463 -12.64 19.75 4.97
C ASN A 463 -11.32 20.37 5.43
N LEU A 464 -10.65 19.78 6.42
CA LEU A 464 -9.31 20.18 6.84
C LEU A 464 -8.30 20.09 5.69
N LEU A 465 -8.35 19.00 4.90
CA LEU A 465 -7.46 18.78 3.78
C LEU A 465 -7.61 19.86 2.69
N VAL A 466 -8.84 20.16 2.27
CA VAL A 466 -9.08 21.13 1.17
C VAL A 466 -8.85 22.59 1.60
N HIS A 467 -8.89 22.89 2.91
CA HIS A 467 -8.59 24.22 3.44
C HIS A 467 -7.12 24.41 3.83
N SER A 468 -6.33 23.33 3.83
CA SER A 468 -4.89 23.43 4.05
C SER A 468 -4.18 23.89 2.78
N ASP A 469 -3.09 24.64 2.92
CA ASP A 469 -2.31 25.14 1.76
C ASP A 469 -1.33 24.06 1.25
N ILE A 470 -1.79 22.82 1.11
CA ILE A 470 -0.96 21.68 0.68
C ILE A 470 -1.12 21.35 -0.81
N PHE A 471 -2.21 21.78 -1.45
CA PHE A 471 -2.44 21.47 -2.85
C PHE A 471 -1.65 22.37 -3.79
N TYR A 472 -1.03 21.76 -4.80
CA TYR A 472 -0.56 22.43 -6.00
C TYR A 472 -1.69 22.54 -7.01
N THR A 473 -1.51 23.37 -8.03
CA THR A 473 -2.51 23.56 -9.11
C THR A 473 -2.76 22.27 -9.92
N THR A 474 -1.82 21.33 -9.84
CA THR A 474 -1.96 19.96 -10.38
C THR A 474 -2.85 19.07 -9.52
N LEU A 475 -3.35 19.56 -8.38
CA LEU A 475 -4.06 18.81 -7.33
C LEU A 475 -3.24 17.69 -6.68
N PHE A 476 -1.93 17.63 -6.90
CA PHE A 476 -1.03 16.88 -6.04
C PHE A 476 -0.83 17.60 -4.71
N THR A 477 -0.56 16.86 -3.65
CA THR A 477 -0.34 17.43 -2.33
C THR A 477 1.14 17.51 -1.98
N ASP A 478 1.50 18.43 -1.08
CA ASP A 478 2.75 18.33 -0.35
C ASP A 478 2.62 17.29 0.77
N HIS A 479 3.74 16.69 1.17
CA HIS A 479 3.76 15.77 2.30
C HIS A 479 3.44 16.46 3.62
N ASN A 480 3.89 17.70 3.78
CA ASN A 480 3.68 18.50 4.99
C ASN A 480 2.87 19.76 4.70
N THR A 481 2.30 20.34 5.74
CA THR A 481 1.66 21.67 5.67
C THR A 481 2.65 22.80 5.34
N ASP A 482 3.95 22.57 5.50
CA ASP A 482 5.00 23.52 5.13
C ASP A 482 5.55 23.20 3.73
N ARG A 483 4.93 23.83 2.71
CA ARG A 483 5.32 23.68 1.30
C ARG A 483 6.75 24.08 0.98
N SER A 484 7.42 24.82 1.87
CA SER A 484 8.83 25.20 1.68
C SER A 484 9.77 24.02 1.67
N LYS A 485 9.36 22.88 2.19
CA LYS A 485 10.13 21.63 2.20
C LYS A 485 10.11 20.89 0.88
N GLY A 486 9.17 21.18 -0.02
CA GLY A 486 9.10 20.64 -1.39
C GLY A 486 9.00 19.12 -1.47
N VAL A 487 8.31 18.48 -0.52
CA VAL A 487 8.12 17.03 -0.50
C VAL A 487 6.76 16.69 -1.07
N TYR A 488 6.76 16.26 -2.32
CA TYR A 488 5.54 15.86 -3.01
C TYR A 488 5.10 14.45 -2.61
N CYS A 489 3.79 14.27 -2.39
CA CYS A 489 3.16 12.97 -2.15
C CYS A 489 1.84 12.86 -2.92
#